data_551183ca1bc0e3a047669b62424d082a
#
_entry.id   551183ca1bc0e3a047669b62424d082a
#
_cell.length_a   1.000
_cell.length_b   1.000
_cell.length_c   1.000
_cell.angle_alpha   90.00
_cell.angle_beta   90.00
_cell.angle_gamma   90.00
#
_symmetry.space_group_name_H-M   'P 1'
#
loop_
_entity.id
_entity.type
_entity.pdbx_description
1 polymer ?
#
loop_
_entity_poly.entity_id
_entity_poly.type
_entity_poly.pdbx_seq_one_letter_code
_entity_poly.pdbx_strand_id
1 'polypeptide(L)'
;RTLAAGDPVRLYLLSLAAVIIQQRTAVNLAAQQNLLSYAQDGYLDALGTLLSVTRLAESRAVTTIKFTLSQALATVYTIPAGTEVTNGVVTFATDHELNIEKGKLEGSVTASCTVAGTIGNDYLAGQVNTIVKPMTFVSKAENTTITTGGSEAESDESLAERIRLAPNGFSVAGPEKAYVYHAKSVSSSVLDVSVTSPTPGEVDVYVLLAGGELPSKETLEQIDAYLSD
;
A
#
# COMPACT_ATOMS: atom_id res chain seq x y z
N ARG A 1 -61.75 13.66 -3.19
CA ARG A 1 -61.36 15.04 -3.56
C ARG A 1 -59.89 14.99 -4.03
N THR A 2 -59.67 15.34 -5.29
CA THR A 2 -58.32 15.50 -5.82
C THR A 2 -57.78 16.88 -5.44
N LEU A 3 -56.64 16.93 -4.69
CA LEU A 3 -55.99 18.19 -4.29
C LEU A 3 -55.25 18.80 -5.50
N ALA A 4 -55.42 20.09 -5.73
CA ALA A 4 -54.71 20.82 -6.78
C ALA A 4 -53.19 20.88 -6.48
N ALA A 5 -52.37 21.15 -7.51
CA ALA A 5 -50.93 21.17 -7.35
C ALA A 5 -50.41 22.19 -6.31
N GLY A 6 -51.08 23.34 -6.18
CA GLY A 6 -50.75 24.39 -5.20
C GLY A 6 -51.52 24.33 -3.87
N ASP A 7 -52.31 23.29 -3.61
CA ASP A 7 -53.07 23.15 -2.37
C ASP A 7 -52.13 23.00 -1.18
N PRO A 8 -52.24 23.83 -0.15
CA PRO A 8 -51.36 23.76 1.02
C PRO A 8 -51.35 22.40 1.70
N VAL A 9 -52.50 21.71 1.75
CA VAL A 9 -52.59 20.35 2.35
C VAL A 9 -51.80 19.35 1.49
N ARG A 10 -51.86 19.46 0.17
CA ARG A 10 -51.06 18.62 -0.74
C ARG A 10 -49.56 18.85 -0.52
N LEU A 11 -49.12 20.11 -0.44
CA LEU A 11 -47.72 20.46 -0.19
C LEU A 11 -47.22 19.93 1.15
N TYR A 12 -48.03 20.04 2.20
CA TYR A 12 -47.71 19.49 3.52
C TYR A 12 -47.59 17.96 3.48
N LEU A 13 -48.53 17.26 2.84
CA LEU A 13 -48.48 15.80 2.68
C LEU A 13 -47.25 15.34 1.86
N LEU A 14 -46.89 16.09 0.83
CA LEU A 14 -45.70 15.81 0.04
C LEU A 14 -44.41 16.00 0.84
N SER A 15 -44.33 17.02 1.70
CA SER A 15 -43.20 17.22 2.58
C SER A 15 -43.05 16.08 3.60
N LEU A 16 -44.14 15.62 4.20
CA LEU A 16 -44.15 14.46 5.08
C LEU A 16 -43.73 13.18 4.33
N ALA A 17 -44.25 12.96 3.13
CA ALA A 17 -43.87 11.81 2.30
C ALA A 17 -42.38 11.83 1.96
N ALA A 18 -41.81 13.01 1.64
CA ALA A 18 -40.39 13.17 1.37
C ALA A 18 -39.53 12.77 2.61
N VAL A 19 -39.89 13.22 3.81
CA VAL A 19 -39.20 12.85 5.04
C VAL A 19 -39.27 11.35 5.31
N ILE A 20 -40.45 10.74 5.14
CA ILE A 20 -40.64 9.29 5.31
C ILE A 20 -39.79 8.50 4.30
N ILE A 21 -39.74 8.95 3.03
CA ILE A 21 -38.91 8.32 2.00
C ILE A 21 -37.43 8.42 2.38
N GLN A 22 -36.96 9.60 2.79
CA GLN A 22 -35.57 9.78 3.23
C GLN A 22 -35.21 8.85 4.39
N GLN A 23 -36.09 8.76 5.41
CA GLN A 23 -35.88 7.86 6.54
C GLN A 23 -35.83 6.39 6.11
N ARG A 24 -36.74 5.95 5.24
CA ARG A 24 -36.72 4.57 4.70
C ARG A 24 -35.45 4.29 3.91
N THR A 25 -35.00 5.24 3.10
CA THR A 25 -33.74 5.13 2.36
C THR A 25 -32.56 5.00 3.32
N ALA A 26 -32.50 5.84 4.36
CA ALA A 26 -31.43 5.77 5.36
C ALA A 26 -31.42 4.43 6.11
N VAL A 27 -32.59 3.91 6.51
CA VAL A 27 -32.72 2.60 7.17
C VAL A 27 -32.25 1.48 6.22
N ASN A 28 -32.67 1.52 4.95
CA ASN A 28 -32.26 0.53 3.97
C ASN A 28 -30.73 0.55 3.72
N LEU A 29 -30.14 1.75 3.57
CA LEU A 29 -28.69 1.90 3.43
C LEU A 29 -27.96 1.38 4.66
N ALA A 30 -28.43 1.73 5.88
CA ALA A 30 -27.84 1.25 7.12
C ALA A 30 -27.92 -0.30 7.24
N ALA A 31 -29.03 -0.90 6.81
CA ALA A 31 -29.17 -2.36 6.77
C ALA A 31 -28.21 -3.00 5.76
N GLN A 32 -28.04 -2.40 4.58
CA GLN A 32 -27.10 -2.90 3.55
C GLN A 32 -25.66 -2.86 4.03
N GLN A 33 -25.26 -1.86 4.83
CA GLN A 33 -23.90 -1.75 5.37
C GLN A 33 -23.51 -2.93 6.30
N ASN A 34 -24.45 -3.76 6.73
CA ASN A 34 -24.15 -4.99 7.47
C ASN A 34 -23.89 -6.21 6.56
N LEU A 35 -23.95 -6.02 5.26
CA LEU A 35 -23.72 -7.08 4.27
C LEU A 35 -22.41 -6.80 3.54
N LEU A 36 -21.49 -7.77 3.53
CA LEU A 36 -20.17 -7.63 2.91
C LEU A 36 -20.22 -7.15 1.43
N SER A 37 -21.29 -7.49 0.70
CA SER A 37 -21.46 -7.10 -0.70
C SER A 37 -21.85 -5.63 -0.90
N TYR A 38 -22.23 -4.91 0.15
CA TYR A 38 -22.72 -3.54 0.09
C TYR A 38 -21.98 -2.61 1.06
N ALA A 39 -21.27 -3.17 2.04
CA ALA A 39 -20.52 -2.39 3.02
C ALA A 39 -19.39 -1.62 2.34
N GLN A 40 -19.18 -0.39 2.76
CA GLN A 40 -18.15 0.53 2.24
C GLN A 40 -17.44 1.21 3.40
N ASP A 41 -16.22 1.69 3.12
CA ASP A 41 -15.41 2.47 4.07
C ASP A 41 -15.35 1.82 5.48
N GLY A 42 -15.61 2.61 6.53
CA GLY A 42 -15.55 2.17 7.92
C GLY A 42 -16.53 1.05 8.31
N TYR A 43 -17.63 0.86 7.57
CA TYR A 43 -18.52 -0.29 7.80
C TYR A 43 -17.88 -1.59 7.33
N LEU A 44 -17.18 -1.54 6.20
CA LEU A 44 -16.43 -2.67 5.69
C LEU A 44 -15.25 -3.00 6.61
N ASP A 45 -14.54 -1.98 7.11
CA ASP A 45 -13.46 -2.14 8.08
C ASP A 45 -13.97 -2.81 9.37
N ALA A 46 -15.15 -2.41 9.85
CA ALA A 46 -15.79 -3.03 11.02
C ALA A 46 -16.15 -4.51 10.79
N LEU A 47 -16.62 -4.88 9.59
CA LEU A 47 -16.85 -6.28 9.22
C LEU A 47 -15.54 -7.07 9.17
N GLY A 48 -14.46 -6.47 8.66
CA GLY A 48 -13.12 -7.06 8.60
C GLY A 48 -12.60 -7.42 10.00
N THR A 49 -12.80 -6.54 10.99
CA THR A 49 -12.31 -6.79 12.36
C THR A 49 -12.89 -8.05 12.99
N LEU A 50 -14.09 -8.48 12.60
CA LEU A 50 -14.70 -9.72 13.09
C LEU A 50 -13.91 -10.97 12.70
N LEU A 51 -13.12 -10.88 11.62
CA LEU A 51 -12.26 -11.96 11.11
C LEU A 51 -10.76 -11.61 11.28
N SER A 52 -10.44 -10.61 12.11
CA SER A 52 -9.07 -10.11 12.30
C SER A 52 -8.41 -9.60 11.01
N VAL A 53 -9.21 -9.13 10.05
CA VAL A 53 -8.74 -8.51 8.81
C VAL A 53 -8.79 -6.99 8.96
N THR A 54 -7.67 -6.33 8.77
CA THR A 54 -7.56 -4.87 8.75
C THR A 54 -7.21 -4.41 7.34
N ARG A 55 -7.69 -3.23 6.95
CA ARG A 55 -7.34 -2.62 5.68
C ARG A 55 -5.83 -2.39 5.59
N LEU A 56 -5.22 -2.76 4.47
CA LEU A 56 -3.82 -2.48 4.20
C LEU A 56 -3.64 -0.99 3.97
N ALA A 57 -2.72 -0.39 4.73
CA ALA A 57 -2.38 1.01 4.58
C ALA A 57 -1.57 1.25 3.30
N GLU A 58 -1.56 2.48 2.83
CA GLU A 58 -0.65 2.91 1.77
C GLU A 58 0.80 2.66 2.19
N SER A 59 1.65 2.28 1.24
CA SER A 59 3.08 2.09 1.45
C SER A 59 3.89 3.13 0.69
N ARG A 60 5.16 3.29 1.10
CA ARG A 60 6.10 4.23 0.48
C ARG A 60 7.03 3.49 -0.46
N ALA A 61 7.35 4.11 -1.58
CA ALA A 61 8.39 3.59 -2.46
C ALA A 61 9.76 3.64 -1.76
N VAL A 62 10.56 2.61 -1.98
CA VAL A 62 11.89 2.44 -1.36
C VAL A 62 12.94 2.34 -2.46
N THR A 63 14.13 2.83 -2.17
CA THR A 63 15.32 2.68 -3.02
C THR A 63 16.58 2.71 -2.18
N THR A 64 17.71 2.35 -2.78
CA THR A 64 19.04 2.52 -2.18
C THR A 64 19.70 3.76 -2.72
N ILE A 65 20.06 4.70 -1.85
CA ILE A 65 20.79 5.92 -2.23
C ILE A 65 22.27 5.74 -1.90
N LYS A 66 23.12 5.99 -2.89
CA LYS A 66 24.56 6.03 -2.75
C LYS A 66 24.99 7.49 -2.62
N PHE A 67 25.76 7.77 -1.57
CA PHE A 67 26.41 9.05 -1.33
C PHE A 67 27.90 8.95 -1.68
N THR A 68 28.42 9.96 -2.38
CA THR A 68 29.84 10.04 -2.74
C THR A 68 30.44 11.30 -2.10
N LEU A 69 31.55 11.13 -1.39
CA LEU A 69 32.31 12.22 -0.81
C LEU A 69 33.25 12.88 -1.84
N SER A 70 33.51 14.16 -1.68
CA SER A 70 34.46 14.91 -2.52
C SER A 70 35.91 14.49 -2.30
N GLN A 71 36.25 13.95 -1.12
CA GLN A 71 37.57 13.45 -0.76
C GLN A 71 37.46 12.38 0.32
N ALA A 72 38.45 11.50 0.39
CA ALA A 72 38.55 10.51 1.47
C ALA A 72 38.92 11.21 2.78
N LEU A 73 38.12 10.99 3.82
CA LEU A 73 38.33 11.60 5.13
C LEU A 73 39.19 10.70 6.05
N ALA A 74 39.92 11.32 6.95
CA ALA A 74 40.75 10.63 7.96
C ALA A 74 39.90 10.08 9.14
N THR A 75 38.63 10.47 9.23
CA THR A 75 37.65 10.07 10.25
C THR A 75 36.41 9.52 9.60
N VAL A 76 35.59 8.80 10.34
CA VAL A 76 34.25 8.37 9.91
C VAL A 76 33.40 9.61 9.60
N TYR A 77 32.69 9.60 8.49
CA TYR A 77 31.74 10.63 8.12
C TYR A 77 30.33 10.07 8.21
N THR A 78 29.48 10.71 9.03
CA THR A 78 28.10 10.27 9.26
C THR A 78 27.12 11.14 8.47
N ILE A 79 26.27 10.50 7.70
CA ILE A 79 25.10 11.11 7.05
C ILE A 79 23.89 10.75 7.92
N PRO A 80 23.18 11.75 8.46
CA PRO A 80 22.05 11.50 9.36
C PRO A 80 20.89 10.78 8.65
N ALA A 81 20.15 9.99 9.44
CA ALA A 81 18.83 9.53 9.02
C ALA A 81 17.91 10.72 8.67
N GLY A 82 17.00 10.55 7.73
CA GLY A 82 16.14 11.64 7.25
C GLY A 82 16.83 12.61 6.30
N THR A 83 18.03 12.29 5.77
CA THR A 83 18.67 13.08 4.73
C THR A 83 17.88 12.96 3.43
N GLU A 84 17.44 14.10 2.91
CA GLU A 84 16.53 14.18 1.77
C GLU A 84 17.27 14.31 0.44
N VAL A 85 16.90 13.46 -0.53
CA VAL A 85 17.37 13.49 -1.91
C VAL A 85 16.14 13.49 -2.83
N THR A 86 16.13 14.36 -3.83
CA THR A 86 14.99 14.60 -4.72
C THR A 86 15.39 14.57 -6.20
N ASN A 87 14.40 14.38 -7.06
CA ASN A 87 14.49 14.65 -8.50
C ASN A 87 13.69 15.89 -8.92
N GLY A 88 13.18 16.68 -7.96
CA GLY A 88 12.30 17.83 -8.20
C GLY A 88 10.81 17.51 -8.22
N VAL A 89 10.41 16.23 -8.32
CA VAL A 89 9.01 15.77 -8.28
C VAL A 89 8.72 15.03 -6.97
N VAL A 90 9.57 14.06 -6.63
CA VAL A 90 9.48 13.26 -5.41
C VAL A 90 10.74 13.43 -4.58
N THR A 91 10.60 13.22 -3.28
CA THR A 91 11.70 13.30 -2.32
C THR A 91 11.80 11.99 -1.55
N PHE A 92 13.03 11.47 -1.43
CA PHE A 92 13.36 10.30 -0.63
C PHE A 92 14.19 10.72 0.57
N ALA A 93 13.87 10.17 1.74
CA ALA A 93 14.61 10.41 2.97
C ALA A 93 15.30 9.12 3.41
N THR A 94 16.56 9.20 3.84
CA THR A 94 17.31 8.03 4.33
C THR A 94 16.65 7.45 5.58
N ASP A 95 16.43 6.14 5.61
CA ASP A 95 15.76 5.44 6.71
C ASP A 95 16.64 5.35 7.97
N HIS A 96 17.96 5.23 7.76
CA HIS A 96 18.94 5.09 8.82
C HIS A 96 20.14 6.04 8.61
N GLU A 97 20.91 6.24 9.65
CA GLU A 97 22.18 6.93 9.50
C GLU A 97 23.16 6.07 8.68
N LEU A 98 23.95 6.74 7.84
CA LEU A 98 25.00 6.09 7.06
C LEU A 98 26.36 6.55 7.56
N ASN A 99 27.18 5.60 8.02
CA ASN A 99 28.55 5.82 8.42
C ASN A 99 29.52 5.41 7.30
N ILE A 100 30.15 6.40 6.66
CA ILE A 100 31.21 6.17 5.66
C ILE A 100 32.53 6.06 6.38
N GLU A 101 33.15 4.89 6.31
CA GLU A 101 34.38 4.59 7.04
C GLU A 101 35.56 5.46 6.55
N LYS A 102 36.53 5.63 7.44
CA LYS A 102 37.81 6.30 7.16
C LYS A 102 38.44 5.78 5.88
N GLY A 103 38.77 6.68 4.97
CA GLY A 103 39.43 6.36 3.71
C GLY A 103 38.53 5.89 2.59
N LYS A 104 37.23 5.65 2.85
CA LYS A 104 36.23 5.37 1.83
C LYS A 104 35.63 6.66 1.26
N LEU A 105 35.24 6.61 0.01
CA LEU A 105 34.62 7.73 -0.73
C LEU A 105 33.13 7.55 -0.89
N GLU A 106 32.60 6.36 -0.71
CA GLU A 106 31.22 6.04 -1.01
C GLU A 106 30.57 5.23 0.11
N GLY A 107 29.28 5.41 0.27
CA GLY A 107 28.44 4.60 1.14
C GLY A 107 27.01 4.59 0.60
N SER A 108 26.28 3.53 0.91
CA SER A 108 24.89 3.34 0.46
C SER A 108 23.98 3.08 1.65
N VAL A 109 22.76 3.60 1.59
CA VAL A 109 21.73 3.43 2.61
C VAL A 109 20.35 3.36 1.94
N THR A 110 19.43 2.63 2.54
CA THR A 110 18.03 2.60 2.11
C THR A 110 17.37 3.95 2.37
N ALA A 111 16.47 4.34 1.49
CA ALA A 111 15.69 5.56 1.60
C ALA A 111 14.26 5.31 1.14
N SER A 112 13.32 5.87 1.88
CA SER A 112 11.89 5.80 1.61
C SER A 112 11.36 7.11 1.07
N CYS A 113 10.41 7.05 0.14
CA CYS A 113 9.71 8.24 -0.36
C CYS A 113 9.00 8.96 0.80
N THR A 114 9.04 10.27 0.83
CA THR A 114 8.37 11.07 1.87
C THR A 114 6.84 11.05 1.73
N VAL A 115 6.34 10.76 0.52
CA VAL A 115 4.92 10.61 0.20
C VAL A 115 4.62 9.13 -0.01
N ALA A 116 3.59 8.62 0.64
CA ALA A 116 3.08 7.27 0.41
C ALA A 116 2.30 7.20 -0.91
N GLY A 117 2.00 5.99 -1.38
CA GLY A 117 1.36 5.76 -2.66
C GLY A 117 2.35 5.43 -3.78
N THR A 118 1.83 5.31 -4.98
CA THR A 118 2.58 4.88 -6.16
C THR A 118 3.45 5.97 -6.79
N ILE A 119 3.29 7.23 -6.38
CA ILE A 119 4.00 8.38 -6.98
C ILE A 119 5.53 8.28 -6.92
N GLY A 120 6.05 7.55 -5.93
CA GLY A 120 7.48 7.35 -5.75
C GLY A 120 8.07 6.19 -6.54
N ASN A 121 7.26 5.38 -7.25
CA ASN A 121 7.71 4.20 -7.99
C ASN A 121 8.35 4.55 -9.34
N ASP A 122 9.06 3.58 -9.93
CA ASP A 122 9.53 3.53 -11.32
C ASP A 122 10.59 4.55 -11.73
N TYR A 123 11.20 5.24 -10.77
CA TYR A 123 12.36 6.07 -11.07
C TYR A 123 13.59 5.18 -11.25
N LEU A 124 14.20 5.26 -12.42
CA LEU A 124 15.42 4.50 -12.77
C LEU A 124 16.62 4.96 -11.93
N ALA A 125 17.63 4.09 -11.83
CA ALA A 125 18.88 4.41 -11.15
C ALA A 125 19.50 5.71 -11.70
N GLY A 126 19.91 6.60 -10.77
CA GLY A 126 20.48 7.93 -11.09
C GLY A 126 19.47 9.03 -11.34
N GLN A 127 18.16 8.77 -11.34
CA GLN A 127 17.14 9.80 -11.53
C GLN A 127 16.86 10.62 -10.25
N VAL A 128 17.02 10.05 -9.07
CA VAL A 128 16.91 10.75 -7.79
C VAL A 128 18.32 11.12 -7.35
N ASN A 129 18.73 12.38 -7.61
CA ASN A 129 20.15 12.75 -7.55
C ASN A 129 20.45 14.12 -6.97
N THR A 130 19.47 14.84 -6.48
CA THR A 130 19.65 16.19 -5.94
C THR A 130 19.47 16.18 -4.42
N ILE A 131 20.51 16.56 -3.68
CA ILE A 131 20.47 16.68 -2.21
C ILE A 131 19.72 17.96 -1.86
N VAL A 132 18.63 17.86 -1.07
CA VAL A 132 17.77 19.02 -0.71
C VAL A 132 18.54 19.98 0.20
N LYS A 133 19.29 19.47 1.16
CA LYS A 133 20.15 20.27 2.06
C LYS A 133 21.62 19.89 1.82
N PRO A 134 22.38 20.71 1.09
CA PRO A 134 23.79 20.42 0.83
C PRO A 134 24.57 20.18 2.12
N MET A 135 25.40 19.14 2.12
CA MET A 135 26.24 18.74 3.25
C MET A 135 27.72 18.92 2.91
N THR A 136 28.51 19.30 3.91
CA THR A 136 29.95 19.43 3.75
C THR A 136 30.56 18.09 3.36
N PHE A 137 31.49 18.08 2.41
CA PHE A 137 32.18 16.91 1.86
C PHE A 137 31.33 15.96 1.02
N VAL A 138 30.01 16.07 0.93
CA VAL A 138 29.18 15.25 0.05
C VAL A 138 29.12 15.93 -1.33
N SER A 139 29.65 15.26 -2.35
CA SER A 139 29.69 15.78 -3.72
C SER A 139 28.51 15.31 -4.56
N LYS A 140 27.98 14.11 -4.29
CA LYS A 140 26.91 13.50 -5.06
C LYS A 140 26.07 12.56 -4.21
N ALA A 141 24.78 12.51 -4.49
CA ALA A 141 23.88 11.43 -4.05
C ALA A 141 23.09 10.96 -5.28
N GLU A 142 22.85 9.67 -5.38
CA GLU A 142 22.03 9.11 -6.46
C GLU A 142 21.40 7.78 -6.01
N ASN A 143 20.19 7.49 -6.51
CA ASN A 143 19.63 6.16 -6.30
C ASN A 143 20.35 5.14 -7.20
N THR A 144 20.62 3.96 -6.68
CA THR A 144 21.32 2.88 -7.39
C THR A 144 20.37 1.79 -7.87
N THR A 145 19.18 1.71 -7.28
CA THR A 145 18.12 0.77 -7.65
C THR A 145 16.92 1.53 -8.21
N ILE A 146 16.10 0.83 -8.99
CA ILE A 146 14.77 1.35 -9.37
C ILE A 146 13.95 1.53 -8.09
N THR A 147 13.19 2.60 -8.01
CA THR A 147 12.31 2.85 -6.86
C THR A 147 11.06 1.99 -6.98
N THR A 148 10.72 1.23 -5.95
CA THR A 148 9.60 0.27 -5.95
C THR A 148 8.95 0.18 -4.57
N GLY A 149 7.82 -0.52 -4.46
CA GLY A 149 7.19 -0.87 -3.18
C GLY A 149 6.19 0.17 -2.66
N GLY A 150 5.97 1.27 -3.37
CA GLY A 150 4.89 2.20 -3.06
C GLY A 150 3.54 1.63 -3.52
N SER A 151 2.53 1.70 -2.67
CA SER A 151 1.17 1.29 -3.00
C SER A 151 0.14 2.21 -2.36
N GLU A 152 -0.99 2.38 -3.03
CA GLU A 152 -2.14 3.08 -2.46
C GLU A 152 -2.77 2.27 -1.33
N ALA A 153 -3.57 2.93 -0.49
CA ALA A 153 -4.39 2.23 0.48
C ALA A 153 -5.31 1.22 -0.20
N GLU A 154 -5.56 0.10 0.45
CA GLU A 154 -6.40 -0.98 -0.07
C GLU A 154 -7.81 -0.50 -0.39
N SER A 155 -8.31 -0.83 -1.58
CA SER A 155 -9.68 -0.50 -2.00
C SER A 155 -10.72 -1.33 -1.25
N ASP A 156 -11.98 -0.85 -1.23
CA ASP A 156 -13.09 -1.59 -0.63
C ASP A 156 -13.30 -2.96 -1.31
N GLU A 157 -13.12 -3.04 -2.64
CA GLU A 157 -13.24 -4.29 -3.36
C GLU A 157 -12.19 -5.31 -2.94
N SER A 158 -10.93 -4.89 -2.82
CA SER A 158 -9.82 -5.75 -2.39
C SER A 158 -10.00 -6.21 -0.95
N LEU A 159 -10.36 -5.29 -0.04
CA LEU A 159 -10.64 -5.61 1.35
C LEU A 159 -11.81 -6.59 1.49
N ALA A 160 -12.92 -6.38 0.74
CA ALA A 160 -14.06 -7.29 0.77
C ALA A 160 -13.69 -8.70 0.27
N GLU A 161 -12.80 -8.79 -0.72
CA GLU A 161 -12.28 -10.07 -1.20
C GLU A 161 -11.42 -10.76 -0.13
N ARG A 162 -10.50 -10.04 0.52
CA ARG A 162 -9.68 -10.59 1.61
C ARG A 162 -10.53 -11.02 2.79
N ILE A 163 -11.55 -10.27 3.18
CA ILE A 163 -12.52 -10.65 4.22
C ILE A 163 -13.23 -11.94 3.84
N ARG A 164 -13.61 -12.12 2.57
CA ARG A 164 -14.25 -13.35 2.07
C ARG A 164 -13.30 -14.55 2.07
N LEU A 165 -12.01 -14.32 1.83
CA LEU A 165 -10.96 -15.34 1.83
C LEU A 165 -10.47 -15.69 3.23
N ALA A 166 -10.55 -14.78 4.20
CA ALA A 166 -10.00 -14.91 5.55
C ALA A 166 -10.33 -16.26 6.25
N PRO A 167 -11.57 -16.81 6.15
CA PRO A 167 -11.87 -18.09 6.76
C PRO A 167 -11.00 -19.25 6.26
N ASN A 168 -10.43 -19.14 5.05
CA ASN A 168 -9.53 -20.17 4.49
C ASN A 168 -8.13 -20.09 5.14
N GLY A 169 -7.71 -18.90 5.58
CA GLY A 169 -6.43 -18.67 6.26
C GLY A 169 -6.32 -19.35 7.64
N PHE A 170 -7.45 -19.75 8.25
CA PHE A 170 -7.44 -20.50 9.51
C PHE A 170 -7.06 -21.98 9.32
N SER A 171 -6.99 -22.46 8.09
CA SER A 171 -6.65 -23.84 7.80
C SER A 171 -5.16 -24.05 7.70
N VAL A 172 -4.59 -24.84 8.58
CA VAL A 172 -3.17 -25.28 8.54
C VAL A 172 -2.91 -26.41 7.52
N ALA A 173 -3.95 -26.89 6.84
CA ALA A 173 -3.84 -27.95 5.82
C ALA A 173 -3.47 -27.43 4.42
N GLY A 174 -3.23 -26.12 4.27
CA GLY A 174 -2.76 -25.48 3.05
C GLY A 174 -3.72 -25.56 1.85
N PRO A 175 -5.05 -25.25 2.00
CA PRO A 175 -5.91 -25.18 0.83
C PRO A 175 -5.46 -24.03 -0.08
N GLU A 176 -5.64 -24.16 -1.39
CA GLU A 176 -5.29 -23.16 -2.40
C GLU A 176 -5.67 -21.72 -1.98
N LYS A 177 -6.90 -21.53 -1.49
CA LYS A 177 -7.41 -20.24 -1.05
C LYS A 177 -6.70 -19.66 0.18
N ALA A 178 -6.03 -20.47 1.00
CA ALA A 178 -5.23 -19.97 2.10
C ALA A 178 -3.97 -19.27 1.56
N TYR A 179 -3.28 -19.88 0.60
CA TYR A 179 -2.14 -19.25 -0.07
C TYR A 179 -2.54 -17.93 -0.76
N VAL A 180 -3.70 -17.91 -1.43
CA VAL A 180 -4.25 -16.68 -2.04
C VAL A 180 -4.50 -15.61 -0.98
N TYR A 181 -5.12 -15.96 0.14
CA TYR A 181 -5.39 -15.03 1.24
C TYR A 181 -4.09 -14.45 1.81
N HIS A 182 -3.13 -15.31 2.12
CA HIS A 182 -1.87 -14.88 2.72
C HIS A 182 -1.05 -14.01 1.75
N ALA A 183 -0.93 -14.38 0.49
CA ALA A 183 -0.24 -13.58 -0.51
C ALA A 183 -0.88 -12.20 -0.71
N LYS A 184 -2.22 -12.11 -0.78
CA LYS A 184 -2.95 -10.84 -0.86
C LYS A 184 -2.87 -10.00 0.42
N SER A 185 -2.52 -10.60 1.55
CA SER A 185 -2.38 -9.90 2.83
C SER A 185 -1.03 -9.19 3.00
N VAL A 186 -0.07 -9.44 2.12
CA VAL A 186 1.27 -8.82 2.18
C VAL A 186 1.25 -7.37 1.67
N SER A 187 0.57 -7.10 0.56
CA SER A 187 0.54 -5.77 -0.05
C SER A 187 -0.77 -5.51 -0.79
N SER A 188 -1.27 -4.27 -0.71
CA SER A 188 -2.42 -3.79 -1.48
C SER A 188 -2.14 -3.72 -2.99
N SER A 189 -0.87 -3.77 -3.41
CA SER A 189 -0.51 -3.85 -4.83
C SER A 189 -0.76 -5.22 -5.45
N VAL A 190 -0.96 -6.29 -4.66
CA VAL A 190 -1.26 -7.63 -5.18
C VAL A 190 -2.69 -7.69 -5.70
N LEU A 191 -2.84 -7.74 -7.02
CA LEU A 191 -4.14 -7.78 -7.70
C LEU A 191 -4.71 -9.19 -7.73
N ASP A 192 -3.93 -10.15 -8.21
CA ASP A 192 -4.38 -11.53 -8.37
C ASP A 192 -3.27 -12.53 -8.01
N VAL A 193 -3.68 -13.72 -7.58
CA VAL A 193 -2.78 -14.79 -7.16
C VAL A 193 -3.31 -16.11 -7.69
N SER A 194 -2.48 -16.84 -8.42
CA SER A 194 -2.75 -18.19 -8.87
C SER A 194 -1.84 -19.18 -8.15
N VAL A 195 -2.42 -20.28 -7.69
CA VAL A 195 -1.70 -21.31 -6.93
C VAL A 195 -1.82 -22.63 -7.66
N THR A 196 -0.70 -23.31 -7.86
CA THR A 196 -0.65 -24.65 -8.47
C THR A 196 0.22 -25.59 -7.66
N SER A 197 -0.03 -26.88 -7.75
CA SER A 197 0.81 -27.92 -7.13
C SER A 197 1.18 -28.93 -8.20
N PRO A 198 2.29 -28.70 -8.92
CA PRO A 198 2.71 -29.58 -10.03
C PRO A 198 3.16 -30.95 -9.55
N THR A 199 3.76 -31.03 -8.37
CA THR A 199 4.21 -32.26 -7.75
C THR A 199 3.79 -32.33 -6.28
N PRO A 200 3.54 -33.53 -5.71
CA PRO A 200 3.22 -33.66 -4.31
C PRO A 200 4.30 -33.04 -3.40
N GLY A 201 3.90 -32.11 -2.54
CA GLY A 201 4.80 -31.40 -1.61
C GLY A 201 5.40 -30.10 -2.16
N GLU A 202 5.10 -29.73 -3.40
CA GLU A 202 5.50 -28.45 -3.99
C GLU A 202 4.26 -27.59 -4.26
N VAL A 203 4.35 -26.31 -3.96
CA VAL A 203 3.30 -25.33 -4.23
C VAL A 203 3.93 -24.12 -4.92
N ASP A 204 3.49 -23.86 -6.14
CA ASP A 204 3.89 -22.68 -6.91
C ASP A 204 2.83 -21.58 -6.74
N VAL A 205 3.26 -20.41 -6.33
CA VAL A 205 2.41 -19.22 -6.15
C VAL A 205 2.81 -18.16 -7.17
N TYR A 206 1.91 -17.84 -8.08
CA TYR A 206 2.09 -16.81 -9.10
C TYR A 206 1.34 -15.55 -8.71
N VAL A 207 2.03 -14.44 -8.64
CA VAL A 207 1.49 -13.15 -8.18
C VAL A 207 1.47 -12.15 -9.32
N LEU A 208 0.35 -11.46 -9.49
CA LEU A 208 0.18 -10.34 -10.42
C LEU A 208 -0.08 -9.06 -9.62
N LEU A 209 0.65 -8.00 -9.93
CA LEU A 209 0.46 -6.69 -9.31
C LEU A 209 -0.56 -5.84 -10.07
N ALA A 210 -1.07 -4.81 -9.41
CA ALA A 210 -1.92 -3.79 -10.02
C ALA A 210 -1.19 -3.14 -11.21
N GLY A 211 -1.94 -2.84 -12.29
CA GLY A 211 -1.34 -2.37 -13.53
C GLY A 211 -0.83 -3.48 -14.46
N GLY A 212 -0.87 -4.76 -14.05
CA GLY A 212 -0.36 -5.88 -14.84
C GLY A 212 1.15 -6.06 -14.75
N GLU A 213 1.78 -5.48 -13.73
CA GLU A 213 3.21 -5.56 -13.50
C GLU A 213 3.61 -6.88 -12.81
N LEU A 214 4.84 -7.29 -13.05
CA LEU A 214 5.44 -8.42 -12.35
C LEU A 214 6.01 -7.96 -11.01
N PRO A 215 5.88 -8.76 -9.92
CA PRO A 215 6.43 -8.41 -8.63
C PRO A 215 7.96 -8.31 -8.66
N SER A 216 8.50 -7.35 -7.91
CA SER A 216 9.93 -7.27 -7.69
C SER A 216 10.44 -8.44 -6.85
N LYS A 217 11.75 -8.66 -6.86
CA LYS A 217 12.34 -9.73 -6.04
C LYS A 217 12.07 -9.53 -4.56
N GLU A 218 12.11 -8.29 -4.09
CA GLU A 218 11.84 -7.92 -2.70
C GLU A 218 10.39 -8.24 -2.31
N THR A 219 9.42 -7.96 -3.19
CA THR A 219 8.01 -8.30 -2.98
C THR A 219 7.80 -9.82 -2.90
N LEU A 220 8.48 -10.59 -3.78
CA LEU A 220 8.42 -12.04 -3.75
C LEU A 220 9.03 -12.61 -2.46
N GLU A 221 10.15 -12.08 -2.00
CA GLU A 221 10.79 -12.48 -0.73
C GLU A 221 9.90 -12.19 0.48
N GLN A 222 9.16 -11.06 0.48
CA GLN A 222 8.20 -10.74 1.53
C GLN A 222 7.02 -11.72 1.54
N ILE A 223 6.49 -12.07 0.37
CA ILE A 223 5.40 -13.04 0.23
C ILE A 223 5.87 -14.42 0.69
N ASP A 224 7.06 -14.86 0.26
CA ASP A 224 7.64 -16.16 0.63
C ASP A 224 7.87 -16.25 2.15
N ALA A 225 8.42 -15.21 2.77
CA ALA A 225 8.57 -15.13 4.22
C ALA A 225 7.23 -15.25 4.95
N TYR A 226 6.19 -14.58 4.45
CA TYR A 226 4.85 -14.61 5.07
C TYR A 226 4.12 -15.94 4.89
N LEU A 227 4.42 -16.69 3.81
CA LEU A 227 3.85 -18.02 3.56
C LEU A 227 4.59 -19.14 4.30
N SER A 228 5.81 -18.86 4.78
CA SER A 228 6.67 -19.84 5.48
C SER A 228 6.55 -19.79 7.00
N ASP A 229 5.88 -18.76 7.58
CA ASP A 229 5.58 -18.61 9.00
C ASP A 229 4.28 -19.32 9.38
#